data_563e675370a8caaa425bb10db485449e
#
_entry.id   563e675370a8caaa425bb10db485449e
#
_cell.length_a   1.000
_cell.length_b   1.000
_cell.length_c   1.000
_cell.angle_alpha   90.00
_cell.angle_beta   90.00
_cell.angle_gamma   90.00
#
_symmetry.space_group_name_H-M   'P 1'
#
loop_
_entity.id
_entity.type
_entity.pdbx_description
1 polymer ?
#
loop_
_entity_poly.entity_id
_entity_poly.type
_entity_poly.pdbx_seq_one_letter_code
_entity_poly.pdbx_strand_id
1 'polypeptide(L)'
;AAAWLKTKDVMKAFLESFGGTSIIKDRAYTIIAEFVPVTLDLDDVNACAEIEKDNNLPPLAILSTKWIKPVHKRSQTQTTAHLIIALNTPESANHFLRHGAYIKGKKVWARKLLQEPKRCLKCQRAGSDHLANECKLEHDICGNCGEKHRTNTCQINDPDHYFCVNCKRHGHAAWDRLCPKFMEISHRFLARNPTNKYRFFPTNSPDTWEQI
;
A
#
# COMPACT_ATOMS: atom_id res chain seq x y z
N ALA A 1 13.80 22.74 -12.00
CA ALA A 1 14.79 22.29 -11.01
C ALA A 1 14.82 20.76 -10.88
N ALA A 2 13.67 20.08 -10.76
CA ALA A 2 13.64 18.63 -10.55
C ALA A 2 14.19 17.80 -11.73
N ALA A 3 13.98 18.21 -12.96
CA ALA A 3 14.48 17.49 -14.14
C ALA A 3 16.02 17.55 -14.25
N TRP A 4 16.62 18.68 -13.92
CA TRP A 4 18.07 18.84 -13.89
C TRP A 4 18.72 17.95 -12.82
N LEU A 5 18.14 17.85 -11.61
CA LEU A 5 18.61 16.96 -10.56
C LEU A 5 18.59 15.48 -10.95
N LYS A 6 17.80 15.08 -11.94
CA LYS A 6 17.69 13.71 -12.44
C LYS A 6 18.72 13.34 -13.51
N THR A 7 19.55 14.28 -13.97
CA THR A 7 20.66 13.95 -14.87
C THR A 7 21.71 13.13 -14.12
N LYS A 8 22.28 12.13 -14.81
CA LYS A 8 23.20 11.16 -14.18
C LYS A 8 24.36 11.81 -13.44
N ASP A 9 24.96 12.83 -14.05
CA ASP A 9 26.14 13.49 -13.50
C ASP A 9 25.81 14.32 -12.25
N VAL A 10 24.69 15.05 -12.28
CA VAL A 10 24.22 15.86 -11.14
C VAL A 10 23.76 14.96 -9.99
N MET A 11 23.06 13.88 -10.31
CA MET A 11 22.65 12.88 -9.32
C MET A 11 23.86 12.22 -8.63
N LYS A 12 24.89 11.87 -9.41
CA LYS A 12 26.13 11.30 -8.88
C LYS A 12 26.85 12.28 -7.95
N ALA A 13 27.07 13.51 -8.38
CA ALA A 13 27.70 14.55 -7.58
C ALA A 13 26.91 14.86 -6.29
N PHE A 14 25.57 14.89 -6.39
CA PHE A 14 24.69 15.07 -5.22
C PHE A 14 24.82 13.90 -4.21
N LEU A 15 24.81 12.66 -4.71
CA LEU A 15 24.95 11.46 -3.86
C LEU A 15 26.32 11.38 -3.18
N GLU A 16 27.39 11.76 -3.90
CA GLU A 16 28.75 11.81 -3.34
C GLU A 16 28.85 12.85 -2.21
N SER A 17 28.19 14.02 -2.34
CA SER A 17 28.17 15.05 -1.29
C SER A 17 27.29 14.66 -0.09
N PHE A 18 26.29 13.79 -0.26
CA PHE A 18 25.36 13.36 0.79
C PHE A 18 25.84 12.16 1.63
N GLY A 19 26.95 11.52 1.22
CA GLY A 19 27.47 10.28 1.83
C GLY A 19 27.02 9.03 1.06
N GLY A 20 27.95 8.20 0.67
CA GLY A 20 27.86 7.14 -0.34
C GLY A 20 26.88 5.99 -0.13
N THR A 21 26.01 6.04 0.87
CA THR A 21 24.94 5.04 1.10
C THR A 21 23.54 5.55 0.74
N SER A 22 23.40 6.82 0.33
CA SER A 22 22.13 7.41 -0.02
C SER A 22 21.67 6.98 -1.42
N ILE A 23 20.38 6.69 -1.58
CA ILE A 23 19.76 6.33 -2.86
C ILE A 23 18.63 7.31 -3.15
N ILE A 24 18.69 7.98 -4.31
CA ILE A 24 17.58 8.76 -4.82
C ILE A 24 16.60 7.81 -5.52
N LYS A 25 15.38 7.70 -4.98
CA LYS A 25 14.31 6.95 -5.64
C LYS A 25 13.36 7.92 -6.32
N ASP A 26 12.98 7.61 -7.54
CA ASP A 26 11.89 8.31 -8.20
C ASP A 26 10.59 8.15 -7.43
N ARG A 27 9.78 9.22 -7.42
CA ARG A 27 8.46 9.18 -6.81
C ARG A 27 7.57 8.24 -7.61
N ALA A 28 7.04 7.23 -6.95
CA ALA A 28 6.05 6.33 -7.52
C ALA A 28 4.62 6.74 -7.09
N TYR A 29 3.69 6.69 -8.03
CA TYR A 29 2.26 6.94 -7.82
C TYR A 29 1.55 5.59 -7.79
N THR A 30 1.27 5.11 -6.57
CA THR A 30 0.84 3.73 -6.36
C THR A 30 -0.67 3.64 -6.22
N ILE A 31 -1.26 2.73 -6.97
CA ILE A 31 -2.68 2.40 -6.97
C ILE A 31 -2.91 0.93 -6.64
N ILE A 32 -4.14 0.59 -6.28
CA ILE A 32 -4.63 -0.78 -6.16
C ILE A 32 -5.66 -0.99 -7.26
N ALA A 33 -5.40 -1.91 -8.19
CA ALA A 33 -6.40 -2.44 -9.10
C ALA A 33 -7.14 -3.59 -8.40
N GLU A 34 -8.46 -3.51 -8.38
CA GLU A 34 -9.32 -4.44 -7.62
C GLU A 34 -9.84 -5.55 -8.51
N PHE A 35 -9.92 -6.78 -7.98
CA PHE A 35 -10.48 -7.95 -8.67
C PHE A 35 -9.82 -8.27 -10.02
N VAL A 36 -8.52 -8.09 -10.12
CA VAL A 36 -7.71 -8.45 -11.29
C VAL A 36 -7.72 -9.97 -11.47
N PRO A 37 -7.90 -10.50 -12.70
CA PRO A 37 -7.81 -11.93 -12.97
C PRO A 37 -6.47 -12.51 -12.51
N VAL A 38 -6.51 -13.65 -11.80
CA VAL A 38 -5.28 -14.31 -11.32
C VAL A 38 -4.51 -15.01 -12.45
N THR A 39 -5.05 -15.03 -13.66
CA THR A 39 -4.37 -15.49 -14.89
C THR A 39 -3.27 -14.54 -15.35
N LEU A 40 -3.21 -13.31 -14.79
CA LEU A 40 -2.08 -12.40 -15.00
C LEU A 40 -0.84 -12.97 -14.35
N ASP A 41 0.15 -13.32 -15.16
CA ASP A 41 1.48 -13.72 -14.69
C ASP A 41 2.35 -12.46 -14.55
N LEU A 42 2.83 -12.20 -13.33
CA LEU A 42 3.72 -11.06 -13.06
C LEU A 42 5.19 -11.36 -13.32
N ASP A 43 5.54 -12.64 -13.51
CA ASP A 43 6.91 -13.06 -13.85
C ASP A 43 7.14 -12.98 -15.37
N ASP A 44 6.06 -12.79 -16.17
CA ASP A 44 6.17 -12.49 -17.60
C ASP A 44 6.74 -11.09 -17.80
N VAL A 45 7.87 -11.00 -18.50
CA VAL A 45 8.57 -9.74 -18.79
C VAL A 45 7.72 -8.74 -19.59
N ASN A 46 6.71 -9.21 -20.33
CA ASN A 46 5.80 -8.38 -21.12
C ASN A 46 4.55 -7.94 -20.36
N ALA A 47 4.29 -8.47 -19.17
CA ALA A 47 3.04 -8.21 -18.44
C ALA A 47 2.76 -6.71 -18.25
N CYS A 48 3.77 -5.92 -17.88
CA CYS A 48 3.61 -4.47 -17.72
C CYS A 48 3.35 -3.79 -19.06
N ALA A 49 4.07 -4.16 -20.12
CA ALA A 49 3.90 -3.58 -21.45
C ALA A 49 2.52 -3.90 -22.06
N GLU A 50 1.98 -5.10 -21.83
CA GLU A 50 0.61 -5.46 -22.22
C GLU A 50 -0.42 -4.55 -21.51
N ILE A 51 -0.29 -4.38 -20.18
CA ILE A 51 -1.18 -3.50 -19.40
C ILE A 51 -1.07 -2.06 -19.92
N GLU A 52 0.12 -1.56 -20.18
CA GLU A 52 0.34 -0.22 -20.74
C GLU A 52 -0.35 -0.04 -22.07
N LYS A 53 -0.16 -1.00 -23.00
CA LYS A 53 -0.77 -1.00 -24.34
C LYS A 53 -2.30 -1.03 -24.25
N ASP A 54 -2.87 -1.95 -23.46
CA ASP A 54 -4.33 -2.12 -23.33
C ASP A 54 -5.02 -0.88 -22.72
N ASN A 55 -4.26 -0.02 -22.05
CA ASN A 55 -4.76 1.18 -21.39
C ASN A 55 -4.27 2.50 -22.05
N ASN A 56 -3.66 2.43 -23.23
CA ASN A 56 -3.11 3.59 -23.94
C ASN A 56 -2.15 4.43 -23.08
N LEU A 57 -1.36 3.78 -22.22
CA LEU A 57 -0.31 4.45 -21.44
C LEU A 57 0.99 4.55 -22.25
N PRO A 58 1.84 5.56 -21.93
CA PRO A 58 3.19 5.61 -22.48
C PRO A 58 3.99 4.35 -22.10
N PRO A 59 4.93 3.91 -22.93
CA PRO A 59 5.86 2.84 -22.58
C PRO A 59 6.62 3.17 -21.29
N LEU A 60 6.84 2.16 -20.46
CA LEU A 60 7.53 2.29 -19.15
C LEU A 60 6.81 3.22 -18.15
N ALA A 61 5.49 3.40 -18.31
CA ALA A 61 4.66 4.09 -17.32
C ALA A 61 4.54 3.29 -16.04
N ILE A 62 4.54 1.96 -16.11
CA ILE A 62 4.46 1.06 -14.97
C ILE A 62 5.88 0.74 -14.49
N LEU A 63 6.18 1.17 -13.26
CA LEU A 63 7.48 0.90 -12.62
C LEU A 63 7.56 -0.49 -12.00
N SER A 64 6.44 -0.96 -11.44
CA SER A 64 6.36 -2.29 -10.84
C SER A 64 4.92 -2.69 -10.57
N THR A 65 4.70 -4.00 -10.49
CA THR A 65 3.43 -4.62 -10.10
C THR A 65 3.65 -5.62 -8.99
N LYS A 66 2.67 -5.76 -8.09
CA LYS A 66 2.74 -6.73 -6.99
C LYS A 66 1.36 -7.15 -6.53
N TRP A 67 1.13 -8.44 -6.40
CA TRP A 67 -0.07 -8.96 -5.76
C TRP A 67 -0.13 -8.61 -4.27
N ILE A 68 -1.28 -8.11 -3.77
CA ILE A 68 -1.48 -7.87 -2.33
C ILE A 68 -1.48 -9.21 -1.59
N LYS A 69 -2.24 -10.20 -2.10
CA LYS A 69 -2.22 -11.56 -1.56
C LYS A 69 -1.26 -12.42 -2.39
N PRO A 70 -0.16 -12.90 -1.81
CA PRO A 70 0.79 -13.75 -2.52
C PRO A 70 0.13 -15.00 -3.12
N VAL A 71 0.64 -15.49 -4.25
CA VAL A 71 0.06 -16.62 -4.98
C VAL A 71 -0.10 -17.85 -4.09
N HIS A 72 0.94 -18.22 -3.32
CA HIS A 72 0.94 -19.38 -2.42
C HIS A 72 -0.07 -19.30 -1.26
N LYS A 73 -0.67 -18.14 -1.00
CA LYS A 73 -1.72 -17.93 0.03
C LYS A 73 -3.13 -17.89 -0.55
N ARG A 74 -3.30 -18.06 -1.85
CA ARG A 74 -4.60 -18.06 -2.52
C ARG A 74 -5.26 -19.43 -2.40
N SER A 75 -6.60 -19.45 -2.39
CA SER A 75 -7.32 -20.71 -2.57
C SER A 75 -7.28 -21.15 -4.03
N GLN A 76 -7.39 -22.44 -4.29
CA GLN A 76 -7.42 -23.01 -5.64
C GLN A 76 -8.60 -22.49 -6.50
N THR A 77 -9.69 -22.11 -5.85
CA THR A 77 -10.90 -21.58 -6.49
C THR A 77 -10.89 -20.07 -6.68
N GLN A 78 -9.84 -19.36 -6.23
CA GLN A 78 -9.76 -17.90 -6.33
C GLN A 78 -9.45 -17.49 -7.77
N THR A 79 -10.39 -16.79 -8.42
CA THR A 79 -10.27 -16.32 -9.81
C THR A 79 -9.78 -14.89 -9.94
N THR A 80 -9.86 -14.09 -8.86
CA THR A 80 -9.43 -12.68 -8.86
C THR A 80 -8.65 -12.34 -7.60
N ALA A 81 -7.76 -11.34 -7.71
CA ALA A 81 -7.01 -10.79 -6.57
C ALA A 81 -6.74 -9.29 -6.78
N HIS A 82 -6.33 -8.59 -5.72
CA HIS A 82 -5.97 -7.18 -5.81
C HIS A 82 -4.48 -7.03 -6.18
N LEU A 83 -4.22 -6.15 -7.14
CA LEU A 83 -2.90 -5.86 -7.68
C LEU A 83 -2.47 -4.44 -7.29
N ILE A 84 -1.29 -4.28 -6.73
CA ILE A 84 -0.62 -3.00 -6.57
C ILE A 84 0.10 -2.69 -7.88
N ILE A 85 -0.11 -1.47 -8.41
CA ILE A 85 0.58 -0.96 -9.59
C ILE A 85 1.25 0.36 -9.19
N ALA A 86 2.56 0.45 -9.37
CA ALA A 86 3.34 1.67 -9.17
C ALA A 86 3.62 2.33 -10.53
N LEU A 87 3.21 3.59 -10.69
CA LEU A 87 3.37 4.34 -11.94
C LEU A 87 4.36 5.49 -11.77
N ASN A 88 5.00 5.88 -12.86
CA ASN A 88 6.05 6.90 -12.90
C ASN A 88 5.49 8.33 -12.89
N THR A 89 4.24 8.56 -13.31
CA THR A 89 3.59 9.88 -13.35
C THR A 89 2.23 9.88 -12.66
N PRO A 90 1.81 11.02 -12.08
CA PRO A 90 0.49 11.17 -11.50
C PRO A 90 -0.61 11.11 -12.55
N GLU A 91 -0.34 11.54 -13.81
CA GLU A 91 -1.28 11.51 -14.91
C GLU A 91 -1.67 10.07 -15.26
N SER A 92 -0.68 9.17 -15.42
CA SER A 92 -0.89 7.76 -15.68
C SER A 92 -1.66 7.08 -14.54
N ALA A 93 -1.34 7.42 -13.29
CA ALA A 93 -2.08 6.90 -12.13
C ALA A 93 -3.53 7.43 -12.11
N ASN A 94 -3.73 8.72 -12.37
CA ASN A 94 -5.06 9.33 -12.41
C ASN A 94 -5.91 8.79 -13.56
N HIS A 95 -5.30 8.40 -14.68
CA HIS A 95 -6.00 7.72 -15.76
C HIS A 95 -6.68 6.45 -15.25
N PHE A 96 -5.96 5.58 -14.54
CA PHE A 96 -6.54 4.38 -13.95
C PHE A 96 -7.60 4.66 -12.89
N LEU A 97 -7.39 5.71 -12.07
CA LEU A 97 -8.35 6.07 -11.02
C LEU A 97 -9.69 6.57 -11.59
N ARG A 98 -9.68 7.21 -12.77
CA ARG A 98 -10.88 7.75 -13.43
C ARG A 98 -11.60 6.71 -14.28
N HIS A 99 -10.85 5.97 -15.06
CA HIS A 99 -11.40 5.13 -16.12
C HIS A 99 -11.40 3.64 -15.77
N GLY A 100 -10.72 3.25 -14.67
CA GLY A 100 -10.38 1.85 -14.39
C GLY A 100 -9.21 1.40 -15.27
N ALA A 101 -8.87 0.14 -15.16
CA ALA A 101 -7.80 -0.50 -15.92
C ALA A 101 -8.34 -1.70 -16.71
N TYR A 102 -7.88 -1.89 -17.94
CA TYR A 102 -8.07 -3.12 -18.68
C TYR A 102 -6.88 -4.03 -18.43
N ILE A 103 -7.14 -5.21 -17.86
CA ILE A 103 -6.09 -6.19 -17.52
C ILE A 103 -6.59 -7.59 -17.90
N LYS A 104 -5.85 -8.26 -18.80
CA LYS A 104 -6.22 -9.58 -19.34
C LYS A 104 -7.68 -9.60 -19.85
N GLY A 105 -8.05 -8.59 -20.64
CA GLY A 105 -9.38 -8.47 -21.26
C GLY A 105 -10.52 -8.08 -20.32
N LYS A 106 -10.24 -7.84 -19.02
CA LYS A 106 -11.23 -7.46 -18.01
C LYS A 106 -11.04 -6.01 -17.58
N LYS A 107 -12.12 -5.22 -17.56
CA LYS A 107 -12.13 -3.89 -16.93
C LYS A 107 -12.22 -4.06 -15.41
N VAL A 108 -11.28 -3.47 -14.68
CA VAL A 108 -11.19 -3.46 -13.22
C VAL A 108 -11.12 -2.03 -12.71
N TRP A 109 -11.65 -1.77 -11.51
CA TRP A 109 -11.55 -0.44 -10.90
C TRP A 109 -10.25 -0.30 -10.13
N ALA A 110 -9.80 0.94 -9.99
CA ALA A 110 -8.59 1.26 -9.26
C ALA A 110 -8.86 2.34 -8.20
N ARG A 111 -8.10 2.27 -7.11
CA ARG A 111 -8.07 3.30 -6.06
C ARG A 111 -6.65 3.60 -5.64
N LYS A 112 -6.42 4.79 -5.08
CA LYS A 112 -5.09 5.11 -4.51
C LYS A 112 -4.71 4.12 -3.42
N LEU A 113 -3.45 3.72 -3.40
CA LEU A 113 -2.87 3.06 -2.24
C LEU A 113 -2.60 4.13 -1.18
N LEU A 114 -3.51 4.26 -0.21
CA LEU A 114 -3.30 5.11 0.95
C LEU A 114 -2.35 4.40 1.92
N GLN A 115 -1.34 5.13 2.35
CA GLN A 115 -0.45 4.61 3.38
C GLN A 115 -1.18 4.63 4.73
N GLU A 116 -1.14 3.50 5.41
CA GLU A 116 -1.68 3.35 6.77
C GLU A 116 -0.55 3.33 7.81
N PRO A 117 -0.82 3.73 9.05
CA PRO A 117 0.13 3.56 10.15
C PRO A 117 0.52 2.08 10.29
N LYS A 118 1.81 1.81 10.39
CA LYS A 118 2.29 0.45 10.60
C LYS A 118 1.78 -0.12 11.92
N ARG A 119 1.53 -1.42 11.97
CA ARG A 119 1.24 -2.16 13.19
C ARG A 119 2.30 -3.25 13.37
N CYS A 120 2.91 -3.31 14.53
CA CYS A 120 3.80 -4.40 14.88
C CYS A 120 2.98 -5.68 15.12
N LEU A 121 3.21 -6.74 14.34
CA LEU A 121 2.46 -8.00 14.46
C LEU A 121 2.85 -8.83 15.68
N LYS A 122 3.88 -8.45 16.45
CA LYS A 122 4.28 -9.09 17.69
C LYS A 122 3.64 -8.42 18.91
N CYS A 123 3.79 -7.12 19.10
CA CYS A 123 3.19 -6.39 20.22
C CYS A 123 1.81 -5.79 19.91
N GLN A 124 1.33 -5.89 18.69
CA GLN A 124 0.07 -5.36 18.16
C GLN A 124 -0.08 -3.83 18.23
N ARG A 125 0.97 -3.07 18.59
CA ARG A 125 0.92 -1.61 18.67
C ARG A 125 0.68 -0.99 17.29
N ALA A 126 -0.38 -0.20 17.17
CA ALA A 126 -0.65 0.63 16.01
C ALA A 126 0.24 1.88 16.00
N GLY A 127 0.65 2.35 14.82
CA GLY A 127 1.59 3.47 14.67
C GLY A 127 2.99 3.17 15.20
N SER A 128 3.37 1.89 15.21
CA SER A 128 4.67 1.44 15.69
C SER A 128 5.81 1.96 14.79
N ASP A 129 6.92 2.32 15.39
CA ASP A 129 8.19 2.67 14.75
C ASP A 129 9.01 1.45 14.31
N HIS A 130 8.61 0.24 14.75
CA HIS A 130 9.28 -1.02 14.49
C HIS A 130 8.34 -2.09 13.88
N LEU A 131 8.90 -3.09 13.24
CA LEU A 131 8.24 -4.30 12.77
C LEU A 131 8.40 -5.45 13.76
N ALA A 132 7.73 -6.58 13.51
CA ALA A 132 7.75 -7.74 14.42
C ALA A 132 9.15 -8.31 14.66
N ASN A 133 10.04 -8.29 13.66
CA ASN A 133 11.43 -8.74 13.76
C ASN A 133 12.32 -7.83 14.64
N GLU A 134 11.93 -6.55 14.79
CA GLU A 134 12.65 -5.57 15.60
C GLU A 134 12.02 -5.37 16.99
N CYS A 135 10.90 -6.06 17.23
CA CYS A 135 10.14 -5.91 18.46
C CYS A 135 10.89 -6.50 19.67
N LYS A 136 11.12 -5.65 20.67
CA LYS A 136 11.83 -6.00 21.91
C LYS A 136 10.97 -6.81 22.91
N LEU A 137 9.67 -6.97 22.66
CA LEU A 137 8.81 -7.79 23.52
C LEU A 137 9.28 -9.24 23.47
N GLU A 138 9.32 -9.91 24.61
CA GLU A 138 9.71 -11.31 24.69
C GLU A 138 8.64 -12.23 24.08
N HIS A 139 7.36 -11.96 24.36
CA HIS A 139 6.23 -12.78 23.93
C HIS A 139 5.39 -12.09 22.83
N ASP A 140 4.79 -12.90 21.98
CA ASP A 140 3.77 -12.44 21.04
C ASP A 140 2.49 -12.07 21.80
N ILE A 141 1.88 -10.96 21.44
CA ILE A 141 0.56 -10.54 21.92
C ILE A 141 -0.47 -10.87 20.85
N CYS A 142 -1.57 -11.49 21.28
CA CYS A 142 -2.66 -11.83 20.38
C CYS A 142 -3.41 -10.58 19.91
N GLY A 143 -3.62 -10.46 18.60
CA GLY A 143 -4.37 -9.36 18.01
C GLY A 143 -5.88 -9.42 18.29
N ASN A 144 -6.43 -10.60 18.64
CA ASN A 144 -7.85 -10.78 18.94
C ASN A 144 -8.15 -10.53 20.41
N CYS A 145 -7.46 -11.21 21.33
CA CYS A 145 -7.80 -11.18 22.77
C CYS A 145 -6.79 -10.42 23.65
N GLY A 146 -5.61 -10.05 23.10
CA GLY A 146 -4.59 -9.34 23.88
C GLY A 146 -3.71 -10.21 24.79
N GLU A 147 -3.94 -11.51 24.85
CA GLU A 147 -3.18 -12.44 25.68
C GLU A 147 -1.82 -12.82 25.05
N LYS A 148 -0.94 -13.49 25.83
CA LYS A 148 0.42 -13.85 25.44
C LYS A 148 0.44 -15.13 24.58
N HIS A 149 0.00 -15.02 23.34
CA HIS A 149 0.12 -16.05 22.30
C HIS A 149 0.02 -15.43 20.91
N ARG A 150 0.30 -16.20 19.86
CA ARG A 150 0.16 -15.73 18.47
C ARG A 150 -1.31 -15.65 18.09
N THR A 151 -1.67 -14.64 17.30
CA THR A 151 -3.06 -14.44 16.85
C THR A 151 -3.60 -15.62 16.05
N ASN A 152 -2.77 -16.33 15.30
CA ASN A 152 -3.19 -17.50 14.51
C ASN A 152 -3.50 -18.76 15.35
N THR A 153 -3.08 -18.79 16.62
CA THR A 153 -3.40 -19.88 17.57
C THR A 153 -4.53 -19.49 18.53
N CYS A 154 -5.12 -18.31 18.37
CA CYS A 154 -6.21 -17.84 19.21
C CYS A 154 -7.48 -18.65 18.96
N GLN A 155 -8.11 -19.13 20.03
CA GLN A 155 -9.37 -19.86 19.95
C GLN A 155 -10.60 -18.95 20.03
N ILE A 156 -10.41 -17.67 20.40
CA ILE A 156 -11.48 -16.68 20.44
C ILE A 156 -11.73 -16.18 19.01
N ASN A 157 -12.89 -16.57 18.44
CA ASN A 157 -13.32 -16.19 17.11
C ASN A 157 -14.54 -15.24 17.12
N ASP A 158 -15.17 -15.08 18.28
CA ASP A 158 -16.31 -14.19 18.47
C ASP A 158 -15.83 -12.75 18.71
N PRO A 159 -16.21 -11.78 17.87
CA PRO A 159 -15.84 -10.38 18.02
C PRO A 159 -16.19 -9.76 19.37
N ASP A 160 -17.30 -10.18 20.00
CA ASP A 160 -17.73 -9.65 21.29
C ASP A 160 -16.74 -9.95 22.43
N HIS A 161 -15.96 -11.02 22.26
CA HIS A 161 -14.90 -11.42 23.20
C HIS A 161 -13.50 -10.88 22.82
N TYR A 162 -13.40 -10.10 21.75
CA TYR A 162 -12.13 -9.48 21.38
C TYR A 162 -11.74 -8.38 22.37
N PHE A 163 -10.43 -8.23 22.56
CA PHE A 163 -9.85 -7.16 23.37
C PHE A 163 -8.76 -6.44 22.62
N CYS A 164 -8.93 -5.15 22.44
CA CYS A 164 -7.97 -4.32 21.74
C CYS A 164 -6.88 -3.77 22.67
N VAL A 165 -5.64 -4.23 22.49
CA VAL A 165 -4.49 -3.78 23.30
C VAL A 165 -4.12 -2.30 23.07
N ASN A 166 -4.59 -1.68 21.96
CA ASN A 166 -4.29 -0.29 21.66
C ASN A 166 -5.19 0.70 22.41
N CYS A 167 -6.50 0.47 22.46
CA CYS A 167 -7.45 1.33 23.16
C CYS A 167 -7.96 0.74 24.50
N LYS A 168 -7.54 -0.49 24.86
CA LYS A 168 -7.91 -1.18 26.11
C LYS A 168 -9.42 -1.40 26.27
N ARG A 169 -10.12 -1.72 25.18
CA ARG A 169 -11.57 -1.97 25.14
C ARG A 169 -11.87 -3.33 24.56
N HIS A 170 -12.97 -3.94 25.01
CA HIS A 170 -13.57 -5.13 24.41
C HIS A 170 -14.41 -4.78 23.17
N GLY A 171 -14.88 -5.81 22.45
CA GLY A 171 -15.77 -5.71 21.30
C GLY A 171 -15.08 -5.49 19.97
N HIS A 172 -13.75 -5.43 19.93
CA HIS A 172 -12.98 -5.37 18.67
C HIS A 172 -11.53 -5.79 18.87
N ALA A 173 -10.90 -6.23 17.78
CA ALA A 173 -9.52 -6.68 17.76
C ALA A 173 -8.51 -5.51 17.63
N ALA A 174 -7.24 -5.76 17.93
CA ALA A 174 -6.16 -4.76 17.77
C ALA A 174 -5.90 -4.35 16.30
N TRP A 175 -6.38 -5.12 15.35
CA TRP A 175 -6.27 -4.86 13.90
C TRP A 175 -7.49 -4.16 13.30
N ASP A 176 -8.50 -3.88 14.10
CA ASP A 176 -9.72 -3.21 13.64
C ASP A 176 -9.42 -1.74 13.31
N ARG A 177 -9.81 -1.33 12.10
CA ARG A 177 -9.64 0.04 11.62
C ARG A 177 -10.60 1.04 12.27
N LEU A 178 -11.69 0.57 12.85
CA LEU A 178 -12.66 1.37 13.60
C LEU A 178 -12.21 1.60 15.06
N CYS A 179 -11.09 1.01 15.49
CA CYS A 179 -10.52 1.27 16.81
C CYS A 179 -10.26 2.77 17.00
N PRO A 180 -10.81 3.43 18.05
CA PRO A 180 -10.63 4.86 18.29
C PRO A 180 -9.15 5.27 18.32
N LYS A 181 -8.30 4.42 18.91
CA LYS A 181 -6.85 4.70 18.95
C LYS A 181 -6.19 4.58 17.58
N PHE A 182 -6.60 3.60 16.77
CA PHE A 182 -6.11 3.49 15.39
C PHE A 182 -6.56 4.69 14.54
N MET A 183 -7.81 5.12 14.67
CA MET A 183 -8.35 6.30 13.97
C MET A 183 -7.58 7.58 14.34
N GLU A 184 -7.31 7.80 15.63
CA GLU A 184 -6.49 8.94 16.11
C GLU A 184 -5.09 8.93 15.47
N ILE A 185 -4.42 7.78 15.48
CA ILE A 185 -3.09 7.61 14.90
C ILE A 185 -3.13 7.81 13.38
N SER A 186 -4.15 7.24 12.71
CA SER A 186 -4.36 7.38 11.27
C SER A 186 -4.59 8.83 10.87
N HIS A 187 -5.38 9.57 11.62
CA HIS A 187 -5.62 11.00 11.37
C HIS A 187 -4.32 11.81 11.46
N ARG A 188 -3.51 11.59 12.50
CA ARG A 188 -2.19 12.23 12.62
C ARG A 188 -1.23 11.83 11.51
N PHE A 189 -1.28 10.57 11.09
CA PHE A 189 -0.46 10.05 9.99
C PHE A 189 -0.85 10.67 8.65
N LEU A 190 -2.15 10.78 8.37
CA LEU A 190 -2.68 11.41 7.17
C LEU A 190 -2.37 12.90 7.11
N ALA A 191 -2.39 13.59 8.25
CA ALA A 191 -2.03 15.02 8.32
C ALA A 191 -0.58 15.29 7.88
N ARG A 192 0.33 14.31 8.06
CA ARG A 192 1.73 14.40 7.57
C ARG A 192 1.85 14.17 6.06
N ASN A 193 0.82 13.61 5.42
CA ASN A 193 0.76 13.29 4.00
C ASN A 193 -0.43 14.02 3.35
N PRO A 194 -0.36 15.33 3.13
CA PRO A 194 -1.52 16.14 2.71
C PRO A 194 -2.12 15.71 1.37
N THR A 195 -1.37 14.99 0.53
CA THR A 195 -1.88 14.47 -0.75
C THR A 195 -2.88 13.32 -0.56
N ASN A 196 -2.94 12.70 0.63
CA ASN A 196 -3.87 11.59 0.89
C ASN A 196 -5.33 12.05 1.02
N LYS A 197 -5.58 13.34 1.28
CA LYS A 197 -6.94 13.90 1.34
C LYS A 197 -7.62 14.03 -0.02
N TYR A 198 -6.87 13.95 -1.12
CA TYR A 198 -7.40 14.07 -2.48
C TYR A 198 -7.70 12.70 -3.08
N ARG A 199 -8.79 12.61 -3.81
CA ARG A 199 -9.19 11.42 -4.56
C ARG A 199 -8.15 11.02 -5.59
N PHE A 200 -7.59 12.00 -6.29
CA PHE A 200 -6.56 11.84 -7.32
C PHE A 200 -5.18 12.25 -6.79
N PHE A 201 -4.14 11.92 -7.52
CA PHE A 201 -2.82 12.49 -7.29
C PHE A 201 -2.81 13.92 -7.83
N PRO A 202 -2.53 14.95 -7.01
CA PRO A 202 -2.55 16.34 -7.45
C PRO A 202 -1.58 16.60 -8.61
N THR A 203 -2.08 17.27 -9.64
CA THR A 203 -1.35 17.76 -10.79
C THR A 203 -1.65 19.26 -10.99
N ASN A 204 -1.22 19.84 -12.12
CA ASN A 204 -1.59 21.21 -12.49
C ASN A 204 -3.07 21.33 -12.88
N SER A 205 -3.79 20.22 -13.09
CA SER A 205 -5.21 20.20 -13.44
C SER A 205 -6.07 20.33 -12.18
N PRO A 206 -6.97 21.36 -12.09
CA PRO A 206 -7.77 21.63 -10.90
C PRO A 206 -8.65 20.48 -10.45
N ASP A 207 -9.17 19.67 -11.37
CA ASP A 207 -10.02 18.52 -11.10
C ASP A 207 -9.33 17.40 -10.30
N THR A 208 -7.97 17.38 -10.28
CA THR A 208 -7.21 16.44 -9.46
C THR A 208 -7.16 16.82 -7.98
N TRP A 209 -7.67 18.00 -7.61
CA TRP A 209 -7.70 18.52 -6.24
C TRP A 209 -9.05 18.22 -5.54
N GLU A 210 -9.87 17.36 -6.12
CA GLU A 210 -11.08 16.85 -5.48
C GLU A 210 -10.75 16.13 -4.17
N GLN A 211 -11.32 16.59 -3.05
CA GLN A 211 -11.14 15.95 -1.73
C GLN A 211 -12.10 14.76 -1.57
N ILE A 212 -11.65 13.76 -0.82
CA ILE A 212 -12.45 12.57 -0.47
C ILE A 212 -13.39 12.91 0.68
#